data_23f013f8a352b1ffeabe6d68a954af01
#
_entry.id   23f013f8a352b1ffeabe6d68a954af01
#
_cell.length_a   1.000
_cell.length_b   1.000
_cell.length_c   1.000
_cell.angle_alpha   90.00
_cell.angle_beta   90.00
_cell.angle_gamma   90.00
#
_symmetry.space_group_name_H-M   'P 1'
#
loop_
_entity.id
_entity.type
_entity.pdbx_description
1 polymer ?
#
loop_
_entity_poly.entity_id
_entity_poly.type
_entity_poly.pdbx_seq_one_letter_code
_entity_poly.pdbx_strand_id
1 'polypeptide(L)'
;MANRALVYTIYPNEKQNIQCQKTFGCCRFVYNQMLDVQKERHENGEKHLSKTKANTYCNQHLKKKYPFLKEVDKFALTNAIYHLEDGYDRFFKHLSRFPKYKSKHKAKKSYTTNITNGNIEIGDNSIKLPKLGWVKAKIHHRPKEDWKLKSATVTQNRDDSYQMSILFAYEESISPAVVTKETTIGLDYKSDGLYVLSLIHISEP
;
A
#
# COMPACT_ATOMS: atom_id res chain seq x y z
N MET A 1 4.69 14.33 -13.17
CA MET A 1 4.94 13.89 -11.78
C MET A 1 5.30 12.42 -11.77
N ALA A 2 6.47 12.07 -11.27
CA ALA A 2 6.90 10.71 -11.02
C ALA A 2 6.64 10.35 -9.54
N ASN A 3 6.54 9.04 -9.25
CA ASN A 3 6.36 8.54 -7.90
C ASN A 3 7.47 7.56 -7.56
N ARG A 4 8.01 7.65 -6.33
CA ARG A 4 9.01 6.72 -5.82
C ARG A 4 8.69 6.32 -4.39
N ALA A 5 8.85 5.04 -4.09
CA ALA A 5 8.71 4.52 -2.75
C ALA A 5 10.08 4.25 -2.13
N LEU A 6 10.31 4.74 -0.91
CA LEU A 6 11.46 4.37 -0.08
C LEU A 6 10.98 3.41 1.00
N VAL A 7 11.73 2.31 1.19
CA VAL A 7 11.39 1.28 2.16
C VAL A 7 12.37 1.34 3.33
N TYR A 8 11.83 1.35 4.54
CA TYR A 8 12.58 1.41 5.79
C TYR A 8 12.22 0.23 6.68
N THR A 9 13.20 -0.33 7.37
CA THR A 9 12.94 -1.27 8.45
C THR A 9 12.60 -0.46 9.70
N ILE A 10 11.49 -0.79 10.36
CA ILE A 10 11.04 -0.14 11.59
C ILE A 10 11.00 -1.12 12.75
N TYR A 11 11.20 -0.61 13.97
CA TYR A 11 11.28 -1.38 15.20
C TYR A 11 10.25 -0.85 16.21
N PRO A 12 8.96 -1.24 16.07
CA PRO A 12 7.94 -0.85 17.02
C PRO A 12 8.22 -1.41 18.41
N ASN A 13 8.04 -0.61 19.44
CA ASN A 13 8.02 -1.11 20.82
C ASN A 13 6.73 -1.90 21.08
N GLU A 14 6.59 -2.50 22.27
CA GLU A 14 5.44 -3.35 22.60
C GLU A 14 4.09 -2.64 22.44
N LYS A 15 3.96 -1.40 22.94
CA LYS A 15 2.74 -0.59 22.80
C LYS A 15 2.43 -0.28 21.33
N GLN A 16 3.44 0.05 20.55
CA GLN A 16 3.32 0.33 19.12
C GLN A 16 2.97 -0.94 18.33
N ASN A 17 3.55 -2.09 18.70
CA ASN A 17 3.20 -3.37 18.11
C ASN A 17 1.71 -3.70 18.34
N ILE A 18 1.22 -3.57 19.58
CA ILE A 18 -0.20 -3.75 19.89
C ILE A 18 -1.07 -2.83 19.03
N GLN A 19 -0.69 -1.55 18.88
CA GLN A 19 -1.43 -0.60 18.05
C GLN A 19 -1.39 -0.97 16.55
N CYS A 20 -0.27 -1.49 16.05
CA CYS A 20 -0.19 -2.02 14.67
C CYS A 20 -1.15 -3.22 14.49
N GLN A 21 -1.15 -4.19 15.42
CA GLN A 21 -2.04 -5.34 15.35
C GLN A 21 -3.52 -4.93 15.39
N LYS A 22 -3.89 -3.98 16.25
CA LYS A 22 -5.23 -3.38 16.28
C LYS A 22 -5.58 -2.77 14.92
N THR A 23 -4.66 -1.99 14.33
CA THR A 23 -4.88 -1.34 13.03
C THR A 23 -5.07 -2.36 11.91
N PHE A 24 -4.24 -3.40 11.83
CA PHE A 24 -4.41 -4.49 10.86
C PHE A 24 -5.77 -5.20 11.03
N GLY A 25 -6.16 -5.46 12.27
CA GLY A 25 -7.46 -6.06 12.62
C GLY A 25 -8.62 -5.19 12.15
N CYS A 26 -8.60 -3.90 12.47
CA CYS A 26 -9.63 -2.94 12.08
C CYS A 26 -9.73 -2.76 10.57
N CYS A 27 -8.61 -2.66 9.84
CA CYS A 27 -8.59 -2.58 8.38
C CYS A 27 -9.22 -3.81 7.73
N ARG A 28 -8.89 -5.02 8.22
CA ARG A 28 -9.50 -6.26 7.75
C ARG A 28 -10.99 -6.31 8.06
N PHE A 29 -11.37 -5.92 9.26
CA PHE A 29 -12.77 -5.88 9.69
C PHE A 29 -13.60 -4.94 8.80
N VAL A 30 -13.13 -3.69 8.61
CA VAL A 30 -13.82 -2.71 7.75
C VAL A 30 -13.91 -3.19 6.31
N TYR A 31 -12.83 -3.75 5.77
CA TYR A 31 -12.84 -4.33 4.42
C TYR A 31 -13.95 -5.41 4.29
N ASN A 32 -14.03 -6.34 5.24
CA ASN A 32 -15.02 -7.43 5.20
C ASN A 32 -16.45 -6.92 5.38
N GLN A 33 -16.68 -5.99 6.33
CA GLN A 33 -18.00 -5.39 6.52
C GLN A 33 -18.47 -4.60 5.30
N MET A 34 -17.58 -3.89 4.64
CA MET A 34 -17.93 -3.18 3.40
C MET A 34 -18.19 -4.14 2.25
N LEU A 35 -17.50 -5.28 2.19
CA LEU A 35 -17.78 -6.33 1.23
C LEU A 35 -19.19 -6.92 1.44
N ASP A 36 -19.61 -7.15 2.71
CA ASP A 36 -20.98 -7.57 3.03
C ASP A 36 -22.01 -6.54 2.58
N VAL A 37 -21.81 -5.28 2.94
CA VAL A 37 -22.68 -4.17 2.54
C VAL A 37 -22.86 -4.09 1.02
N GLN A 38 -21.77 -4.22 0.25
CA GLN A 38 -21.85 -4.17 -1.22
C GLN A 38 -22.60 -5.38 -1.80
N LYS A 39 -22.46 -6.57 -1.20
CA LYS A 39 -23.19 -7.78 -1.59
C LYS A 39 -24.69 -7.64 -1.30
N GLU A 40 -25.06 -7.26 -0.07
CA GLU A 40 -26.46 -7.05 0.32
C GLU A 40 -27.14 -6.02 -0.59
N ARG A 41 -26.47 -4.93 -0.92
CA ARG A 41 -26.98 -3.92 -1.85
C ARG A 41 -27.21 -4.50 -3.26
N HIS A 42 -26.27 -5.31 -3.73
CA HIS A 42 -26.43 -5.97 -5.04
C HIS A 42 -27.63 -6.94 -5.04
N GLU A 43 -27.78 -7.75 -4.00
CA GLU A 43 -28.91 -8.67 -3.83
C GLU A 43 -30.26 -7.95 -3.78
N ASN A 44 -30.28 -6.75 -3.17
CA ASN A 44 -31.47 -5.88 -3.10
C ASN A 44 -31.71 -5.04 -4.37
N GLY A 45 -30.91 -5.21 -5.43
CA GLY A 45 -31.00 -4.42 -6.66
C GLY A 45 -30.57 -2.96 -6.53
N GLU A 46 -29.86 -2.62 -5.42
CA GLU A 46 -29.38 -1.27 -5.17
C GLU A 46 -28.05 -0.98 -5.89
N LYS A 47 -27.80 0.30 -6.18
CA LYS A 47 -26.53 0.72 -6.79
C LYS A 47 -25.34 0.52 -5.85
N HIS A 48 -24.22 0.07 -6.42
CA HIS A 48 -22.94 -0.02 -5.74
C HIS A 48 -22.53 1.33 -5.11
N LEU A 49 -22.00 1.29 -3.89
CA LEU A 49 -21.48 2.50 -3.22
C LEU A 49 -20.15 2.90 -3.85
N SER A 50 -20.04 4.14 -4.28
CA SER A 50 -18.74 4.71 -4.69
C SER A 50 -17.79 4.84 -3.49
N LYS A 51 -16.47 4.99 -3.76
CA LYS A 51 -15.42 5.20 -2.73
C LYS A 51 -15.82 6.24 -1.66
N THR A 52 -16.36 7.38 -2.10
CA THR A 52 -16.80 8.45 -1.18
C THR A 52 -17.99 8.02 -0.33
N LYS A 53 -19.03 7.44 -0.95
CA LYS A 53 -20.22 6.95 -0.23
C LYS A 53 -19.89 5.82 0.73
N ALA A 54 -19.02 4.89 0.34
CA ALA A 54 -18.53 3.80 1.19
C ALA A 54 -17.76 4.32 2.42
N ASN A 55 -16.90 5.35 2.23
CA ASN A 55 -16.22 6.00 3.35
C ASN A 55 -17.19 6.76 4.27
N THR A 56 -18.19 7.43 3.72
CA THR A 56 -19.27 8.08 4.49
C THR A 56 -20.04 7.05 5.31
N TYR A 57 -20.42 5.92 4.70
CA TYR A 57 -21.09 4.82 5.39
C TYR A 57 -20.26 4.28 6.56
N CYS A 58 -18.97 4.06 6.37
CA CYS A 58 -18.07 3.64 7.45
C CYS A 58 -18.06 4.64 8.60
N ASN A 59 -17.98 5.94 8.32
CA ASN A 59 -17.92 6.99 9.35
C ASN A 59 -19.25 7.15 10.09
N GLN A 60 -20.38 7.08 9.39
CA GLN A 60 -21.71 7.34 9.96
C GLN A 60 -22.34 6.10 10.62
N HIS A 61 -22.07 4.91 10.11
CA HIS A 61 -22.70 3.66 10.56
C HIS A 61 -21.70 2.75 11.28
N LEU A 62 -20.61 2.31 10.60
CA LEU A 62 -19.70 1.33 11.21
C LEU A 62 -19.01 1.85 12.46
N LYS A 63 -18.49 3.11 12.45
CA LYS A 63 -17.85 3.68 13.64
C LYS A 63 -18.80 3.99 14.79
N LYS A 64 -20.11 4.11 14.54
CA LYS A 64 -21.12 4.21 15.60
C LYS A 64 -21.41 2.84 16.18
N LYS A 65 -21.60 1.83 15.34
CA LYS A 65 -21.88 0.45 15.73
C LYS A 65 -20.68 -0.21 16.40
N TYR A 66 -19.46 0.13 15.98
CA TYR A 66 -18.20 -0.46 16.43
C TYR A 66 -17.22 0.60 16.90
N PRO A 67 -17.32 1.07 18.17
CA PRO A 67 -16.51 2.18 18.70
C PRO A 67 -14.99 1.97 18.65
N PHE A 68 -14.51 0.70 18.71
CA PHE A 68 -13.09 0.36 18.64
C PHE A 68 -12.42 0.82 17.32
N LEU A 69 -13.18 1.06 16.26
CA LEU A 69 -12.68 1.62 15.00
C LEU A 69 -12.14 3.07 15.14
N LYS A 70 -12.50 3.77 16.21
CA LYS A 70 -12.01 5.13 16.53
C LYS A 70 -10.61 5.10 17.16
N GLU A 71 -10.15 3.96 17.67
CA GLU A 71 -8.83 3.80 18.31
C GLU A 71 -7.68 3.82 17.30
N VAL A 72 -7.96 3.52 16.04
CA VAL A 72 -6.95 3.43 14.97
C VAL A 72 -6.98 4.65 14.04
N ASP A 73 -5.97 4.73 13.18
CA ASP A 73 -5.88 5.82 12.21
C ASP A 73 -7.05 5.80 11.20
N LYS A 74 -7.68 6.96 11.02
CA LYS A 74 -8.81 7.11 10.10
C LYS A 74 -8.46 6.81 8.64
N PHE A 75 -7.24 7.18 8.20
CA PHE A 75 -6.79 6.94 6.83
C PHE A 75 -6.50 5.47 6.58
N ALA A 76 -6.06 4.72 7.59
CA ALA A 76 -5.90 3.28 7.47
C ALA A 76 -7.23 2.59 7.12
N LEU A 77 -8.33 3.02 7.76
CA LEU A 77 -9.68 2.51 7.46
C LEU A 77 -10.17 2.97 6.09
N THR A 78 -9.96 4.24 5.73
CA THR A 78 -10.31 4.77 4.40
C THR A 78 -9.59 4.02 3.29
N ASN A 79 -8.28 3.79 3.43
CA ASN A 79 -7.51 3.03 2.43
C ASN A 79 -7.94 1.55 2.37
N ALA A 80 -8.38 0.95 3.48
CA ALA A 80 -8.93 -0.41 3.45
C ALA A 80 -10.21 -0.49 2.58
N ILE A 81 -11.08 0.53 2.66
CA ILE A 81 -12.27 0.66 1.81
C ILE A 81 -11.85 0.87 0.35
N TYR A 82 -10.91 1.78 0.08
CA TYR A 82 -10.47 2.06 -1.28
C TYR A 82 -9.83 0.84 -1.95
N HIS A 83 -9.09 0.02 -1.19
CA HIS A 83 -8.55 -1.24 -1.71
C HIS A 83 -9.66 -2.25 -2.08
N LEU A 84 -10.79 -2.25 -1.37
CA LEU A 84 -11.95 -3.06 -1.77
C LEU A 84 -12.56 -2.54 -3.06
N GLU A 85 -12.78 -1.23 -3.15
CA GLU A 85 -13.36 -0.60 -4.34
C GLU A 85 -12.46 -0.76 -5.57
N ASP A 86 -11.13 -0.64 -5.41
CA ASP A 86 -10.17 -0.96 -6.48
C ASP A 86 -10.25 -2.43 -6.91
N GLY A 87 -10.54 -3.33 -5.97
CA GLY A 87 -10.80 -4.74 -6.24
C GLY A 87 -12.06 -4.95 -7.11
N TYR A 88 -13.13 -4.23 -6.81
CA TYR A 88 -14.35 -4.22 -7.62
C TYR A 88 -14.11 -3.61 -9.01
N ASP A 89 -13.43 -2.47 -9.08
CA ASP A 89 -13.09 -1.82 -10.36
C ASP A 89 -12.31 -2.76 -11.28
N ARG A 90 -11.35 -3.51 -10.73
CA ARG A 90 -10.59 -4.52 -11.48
C ARG A 90 -11.44 -5.73 -11.88
N PHE A 91 -12.36 -6.15 -11.03
CA PHE A 91 -13.29 -7.23 -11.34
C PHE A 91 -14.22 -6.86 -12.50
N PHE A 92 -14.84 -5.67 -12.46
CA PHE A 92 -15.73 -5.20 -13.54
C PHE A 92 -14.99 -4.96 -14.87
N LYS A 93 -13.69 -4.67 -14.81
CA LYS A 93 -12.81 -4.59 -15.99
C LYS A 93 -12.28 -5.94 -16.46
N HIS A 94 -12.72 -7.05 -15.87
CA HIS A 94 -12.24 -8.41 -16.13
C HIS A 94 -10.72 -8.63 -15.90
N LEU A 95 -10.10 -7.77 -15.08
CA LEU A 95 -8.66 -7.84 -14.73
C LEU A 95 -8.39 -8.69 -13.49
N SER A 96 -9.40 -9.05 -12.71
CA SER A 96 -9.26 -9.87 -11.51
C SER A 96 -10.54 -10.65 -11.20
N ARG A 97 -10.41 -11.64 -10.30
CA ARG A 97 -11.57 -12.35 -9.74
C ARG A 97 -12.30 -11.45 -8.74
N PHE A 98 -13.55 -11.82 -8.42
CA PHE A 98 -14.37 -11.15 -7.43
C PHE A 98 -13.65 -11.01 -6.08
N PRO A 99 -13.76 -9.85 -5.38
CA PRO A 99 -13.15 -9.63 -4.09
C PRO A 99 -13.57 -10.69 -3.05
N LYS A 100 -12.58 -11.24 -2.31
CA LYS A 100 -12.81 -12.25 -1.29
C LYS A 100 -12.62 -11.68 0.11
N TYR A 101 -13.26 -12.31 1.10
CA TYR A 101 -13.03 -11.98 2.51
C TYR A 101 -11.58 -12.17 2.91
N LYS A 102 -11.07 -11.22 3.70
CA LYS A 102 -9.73 -11.30 4.28
C LYS A 102 -9.76 -12.08 5.58
N SER A 103 -9.00 -13.18 5.65
CA SER A 103 -8.86 -13.97 6.88
C SER A 103 -7.70 -13.46 7.75
N LYS A 104 -7.75 -13.73 9.07
CA LYS A 104 -6.70 -13.35 10.02
C LYS A 104 -5.34 -13.95 9.67
N HIS A 105 -5.33 -15.20 9.22
CA HIS A 105 -4.09 -15.97 9.00
C HIS A 105 -3.52 -15.85 7.59
N LYS A 106 -4.39 -15.65 6.58
CA LYS A 106 -3.96 -15.61 5.16
C LYS A 106 -3.76 -14.19 4.61
N ALA A 107 -4.42 -13.19 5.20
CA ALA A 107 -4.31 -11.82 4.70
C ALA A 107 -2.97 -11.19 5.11
N LYS A 108 -2.37 -10.43 4.17
CA LYS A 108 -1.19 -9.62 4.46
C LYS A 108 -1.51 -8.62 5.57
N LYS A 109 -0.70 -8.60 6.61
CA LYS A 109 -0.80 -7.64 7.71
C LYS A 109 -0.17 -6.32 7.26
N SER A 110 -0.98 -5.44 6.69
CA SER A 110 -0.53 -4.11 6.25
C SER A 110 -1.65 -3.10 6.32
N TYR A 111 -1.30 -1.83 6.52
CA TYR A 111 -2.20 -0.69 6.37
C TYR A 111 -1.45 0.50 5.77
N THR A 112 -2.19 1.36 5.07
CA THR A 112 -1.66 2.59 4.49
C THR A 112 -2.30 3.79 5.15
N THR A 113 -1.49 4.79 5.49
CA THR A 113 -1.94 6.10 6.00
C THR A 113 -1.48 7.21 5.06
N ASN A 114 -2.26 8.28 4.94
CA ASN A 114 -1.96 9.40 4.06
C ASN A 114 -1.39 10.59 4.86
N ILE A 115 -0.56 11.39 4.20
CA ILE A 115 -0.07 12.62 4.79
C ILE A 115 -1.20 13.64 4.96
N THR A 116 -1.27 14.25 6.11
CA THR A 116 -2.16 15.38 6.42
C THR A 116 -1.54 16.17 7.56
N ASN A 117 -1.30 17.46 7.35
CA ASN A 117 -0.82 18.39 8.38
C ASN A 117 0.40 17.86 9.18
N GLY A 118 1.41 17.31 8.51
CA GLY A 118 2.63 16.85 9.19
C GLY A 118 2.45 15.63 10.11
N ASN A 119 1.43 14.79 9.87
CA ASN A 119 1.19 13.59 10.67
C ASN A 119 2.19 12.44 10.40
N ILE A 120 2.99 12.57 9.33
CA ILE A 120 4.09 11.66 8.97
C ILE A 120 5.35 12.49 8.82
N GLU A 121 6.38 12.18 9.59
CA GLU A 121 7.66 12.90 9.59
C GLU A 121 8.81 11.89 9.65
N ILE A 122 9.91 12.20 8.95
CA ILE A 122 11.12 11.36 8.94
C ILE A 122 12.18 12.10 9.76
N GLY A 123 12.57 11.52 10.89
CA GLY A 123 13.67 11.99 11.72
C GLY A 123 14.98 11.27 11.36
N ASP A 124 15.99 11.36 12.23
CA ASP A 124 17.30 10.76 11.97
C ASP A 124 17.29 9.22 12.09
N ASN A 125 16.72 8.69 13.16
CA ASN A 125 16.63 7.26 13.44
C ASN A 125 15.21 6.83 13.81
N SER A 126 14.20 7.61 13.42
CA SER A 126 12.80 7.34 13.73
C SER A 126 11.88 7.97 12.72
N ILE A 127 10.68 7.44 12.61
CA ILE A 127 9.63 7.96 11.73
C ILE A 127 8.36 8.12 12.55
N LYS A 128 7.75 9.31 12.46
CA LYS A 128 6.49 9.61 13.12
C LYS A 128 5.33 9.12 12.27
N LEU A 129 4.38 8.47 12.93
CA LEU A 129 3.16 7.96 12.31
C LEU A 129 1.92 8.28 13.15
N PRO A 130 0.74 8.46 12.52
CA PRO A 130 -0.50 8.64 13.23
C PRO A 130 -0.78 7.48 14.20
N LYS A 131 -1.20 7.80 15.43
CA LYS A 131 -1.51 6.84 16.49
C LYS A 131 -0.33 6.02 17.04
N LEU A 132 0.80 5.97 16.36
CA LEU A 132 2.02 5.29 16.80
C LEU A 132 3.05 6.24 17.42
N GLY A 133 3.01 7.55 17.05
CA GLY A 133 4.06 8.48 17.41
C GLY A 133 5.38 8.16 16.69
N TRP A 134 6.50 8.45 17.33
CA TRP A 134 7.83 8.20 16.81
C TRP A 134 8.19 6.72 16.96
N VAL A 135 8.41 6.03 15.84
CA VAL A 135 8.82 4.63 15.76
C VAL A 135 10.27 4.58 15.33
N LYS A 136 11.11 3.84 16.06
CA LYS A 136 12.53 3.63 15.69
C LYS A 136 12.62 3.01 14.30
N ALA A 137 13.48 3.56 13.45
CA ALA A 137 13.63 3.13 12.06
C ALA A 137 15.10 3.14 11.64
N LYS A 138 15.46 2.25 10.72
CA LYS A 138 16.76 2.28 10.06
C LYS A 138 16.61 3.08 8.76
N ILE A 139 17.18 4.30 8.75
CA ILE A 139 17.11 5.22 7.63
C ILE A 139 18.31 5.00 6.73
N HIS A 140 18.11 4.30 5.61
CA HIS A 140 19.17 4.04 4.62
C HIS A 140 19.29 5.13 3.56
N HIS A 141 18.15 5.70 3.18
CA HIS A 141 18.05 6.72 2.16
C HIS A 141 17.13 7.83 2.65
N ARG A 142 17.52 9.08 2.42
CA ARG A 142 16.67 10.22 2.69
C ARG A 142 16.01 10.67 1.39
N PRO A 143 14.74 11.13 1.44
CA PRO A 143 14.12 11.76 0.29
C PRO A 143 14.89 13.05 -0.03
N LYS A 144 14.91 13.46 -1.30
CA LYS A 144 15.39 14.77 -1.68
C LYS A 144 14.44 15.86 -1.18
N GLU A 145 14.91 17.08 -1.03
CA GLU A 145 14.13 18.20 -0.48
C GLU A 145 12.89 18.55 -1.31
N ASP A 146 12.95 18.33 -2.62
CA ASP A 146 11.86 18.56 -3.57
C ASP A 146 10.79 17.46 -3.57
N TRP A 147 11.03 16.35 -2.86
CA TRP A 147 10.09 15.22 -2.83
C TRP A 147 8.93 15.45 -1.85
N LYS A 148 7.71 15.35 -2.37
CA LYS A 148 6.48 15.52 -1.59
C LYS A 148 5.98 14.17 -1.08
N LEU A 149 5.98 13.97 0.23
CA LEU A 149 5.45 12.76 0.86
C LEU A 149 3.93 12.67 0.59
N LYS A 150 3.46 11.49 0.21
CA LYS A 150 2.05 11.18 -0.09
C LYS A 150 1.41 10.26 0.93
N SER A 151 2.04 9.15 1.21
CA SER A 151 1.51 8.11 2.10
C SER A 151 2.61 7.23 2.67
N ALA A 152 2.29 6.54 3.75
CA ALA A 152 3.14 5.52 4.34
C ALA A 152 2.35 4.21 4.51
N THR A 153 2.94 3.09 4.11
CA THR A 153 2.38 1.75 4.28
C THR A 153 3.22 0.96 5.26
N VAL A 154 2.62 0.58 6.38
CA VAL A 154 3.25 -0.29 7.39
C VAL A 154 2.88 -1.74 7.08
N THR A 155 3.87 -2.62 7.06
CA THR A 155 3.68 -4.06 6.81
C THR A 155 4.41 -4.86 7.90
N GLN A 156 3.76 -5.88 8.45
CA GLN A 156 4.40 -6.93 9.21
C GLN A 156 4.67 -8.12 8.28
N ASN A 157 5.92 -8.53 8.20
CA ASN A 157 6.35 -9.69 7.44
C ASN A 157 6.03 -11.00 8.18
N ARG A 158 6.29 -12.14 7.55
CA ARG A 158 6.04 -13.47 8.15
C ARG A 158 7.01 -13.83 9.28
N ASP A 159 8.18 -13.23 9.29
CA ASP A 159 9.21 -13.33 10.33
C ASP A 159 8.99 -12.34 11.47
N ASP A 160 7.80 -11.75 11.56
CA ASP A 160 7.39 -10.73 12.52
C ASP A 160 8.18 -9.41 12.45
N SER A 161 9.09 -9.25 11.48
CA SER A 161 9.75 -7.98 11.22
C SER A 161 8.76 -6.96 10.63
N TYR A 162 9.06 -5.67 10.84
CA TYR A 162 8.23 -4.58 10.34
C TYR A 162 8.97 -3.77 9.28
N GLN A 163 8.28 -3.48 8.21
CA GLN A 163 8.72 -2.60 7.14
C GLN A 163 7.72 -1.48 6.92
N MET A 164 8.24 -0.32 6.54
CA MET A 164 7.44 0.82 6.13
C MET A 164 7.88 1.31 4.76
N SER A 165 6.93 1.36 3.83
CA SER A 165 7.13 1.94 2.52
C SER A 165 6.51 3.34 2.50
N ILE A 166 7.30 4.37 2.25
CA ILE A 166 6.85 5.75 2.13
C ILE A 166 6.85 6.16 0.66
N LEU A 167 5.70 6.58 0.17
CA LEU A 167 5.50 7.03 -1.19
C LEU A 167 5.74 8.54 -1.29
N PHE A 168 6.61 8.93 -2.20
CA PHE A 168 6.89 10.31 -2.56
C PHE A 168 6.47 10.59 -3.99
N ALA A 169 6.02 11.82 -4.25
CA ALA A 169 5.85 12.36 -5.58
C ALA A 169 6.90 13.46 -5.82
N TYR A 170 7.45 13.52 -7.02
CA TYR A 170 8.42 14.53 -7.43
C TYR A 170 8.24 14.88 -8.90
N GLU A 171 8.76 16.02 -9.27
CA GLU A 171 8.80 16.46 -10.66
C GLU A 171 10.14 16.05 -11.27
N GLU A 172 10.10 15.12 -12.20
CA GLU A 172 11.25 14.70 -12.98
C GLU A 172 10.89 14.76 -14.46
N SER A 173 11.69 15.48 -15.23
CA SER A 173 11.68 15.34 -16.67
C SER A 173 12.41 14.05 -17.02
N ILE A 174 11.67 12.99 -17.28
CA ILE A 174 12.25 11.75 -17.79
C ILE A 174 12.62 12.01 -19.25
N SER A 175 13.88 12.28 -19.51
CA SER A 175 14.41 12.15 -20.85
C SER A 175 14.50 10.67 -21.18
N PRO A 176 13.81 10.18 -22.22
CA PRO A 176 13.95 8.80 -22.63
C PRO A 176 15.43 8.52 -22.92
N ALA A 177 15.94 7.43 -22.37
CA ALA A 177 17.29 6.99 -22.67
C ALA A 177 17.43 6.76 -24.18
N VAL A 178 18.45 7.36 -24.79
CA VAL A 178 18.75 7.06 -26.19
C VAL A 178 19.27 5.63 -26.25
N VAL A 179 18.46 4.75 -26.77
CA VAL A 179 18.81 3.34 -26.95
C VAL A 179 19.62 3.21 -28.22
N THR A 180 20.91 2.90 -28.09
CA THR A 180 21.82 2.63 -29.24
C THR A 180 22.18 1.14 -29.22
N LYS A 181 22.66 0.61 -30.36
CA LYS A 181 23.17 -0.77 -30.44
C LYS A 181 24.27 -1.04 -29.40
N GLU A 182 25.07 -0.02 -29.06
CA GLU A 182 26.20 -0.12 -28.12
C GLU A 182 25.73 -0.11 -26.64
N THR A 183 24.56 0.49 -26.36
CA THR A 183 24.00 0.59 -25.00
C THR A 183 22.88 -0.43 -24.72
N THR A 184 22.62 -1.33 -25.67
CA THR A 184 21.54 -2.34 -25.55
C THR A 184 22.14 -3.72 -25.36
N ILE A 185 21.73 -4.40 -24.29
CA ILE A 185 22.07 -5.79 -24.03
C ILE A 185 20.78 -6.61 -24.13
N GLY A 186 20.76 -7.61 -24.99
CA GLY A 186 19.69 -8.59 -25.05
C GLY A 186 19.91 -9.69 -24.00
N LEU A 187 18.92 -9.93 -23.15
CA LEU A 187 18.92 -11.05 -22.22
C LEU A 187 17.87 -12.06 -22.69
N ASP A 188 18.29 -13.28 -22.99
CA ASP A 188 17.41 -14.39 -23.34
C ASP A 188 17.35 -15.39 -22.18
N TYR A 189 16.15 -15.82 -21.82
CA TYR A 189 15.93 -16.81 -20.76
C TYR A 189 15.98 -18.21 -21.35
N LYS A 190 16.88 -19.04 -20.84
CA LYS A 190 16.91 -20.50 -21.13
C LYS A 190 16.56 -21.30 -19.90
N SER A 191 15.84 -22.42 -20.09
CA SER A 191 15.47 -23.33 -19.01
C SER A 191 16.65 -23.98 -18.29
N ASP A 192 17.82 -24.06 -18.94
CA ASP A 192 19.04 -24.70 -18.41
C ASP A 192 20.00 -23.71 -17.72
N GLY A 193 19.61 -22.43 -17.62
CA GLY A 193 20.42 -21.39 -16.97
C GLY A 193 19.66 -20.10 -16.75
N LEU A 194 20.09 -19.32 -15.75
CA LEU A 194 19.37 -18.12 -15.35
C LEU A 194 19.28 -17.06 -16.46
N TYR A 195 20.34 -16.82 -17.22
CA TYR A 195 20.37 -15.92 -18.38
C TYR A 195 21.56 -16.22 -19.29
N VAL A 196 21.40 -16.05 -20.59
CA VAL A 196 22.50 -15.99 -21.57
C VAL A 196 22.61 -14.57 -22.07
N LEU A 197 23.78 -13.97 -21.91
CA LEU A 197 24.14 -12.71 -22.56
C LEU A 197 24.37 -13.00 -24.04
N SER A 198 23.47 -12.60 -24.92
CA SER A 198 23.73 -12.56 -26.34
C SER A 198 24.26 -11.17 -26.68
N LEU A 199 25.57 -11.03 -26.86
CA LEU A 199 26.09 -9.96 -27.66
C LEU A 199 25.66 -10.25 -29.10
N ILE A 200 24.73 -9.46 -29.61
CA ILE A 200 24.33 -9.56 -31.01
C ILE A 200 25.51 -9.02 -31.82
N HIS A 201 26.49 -9.85 -32.11
CA HIS A 201 27.32 -9.69 -33.28
C HIS A 201 26.46 -10.12 -34.48
N ILE A 202 25.80 -9.15 -35.09
CA ILE A 202 25.34 -9.30 -36.47
C ILE A 202 26.59 -9.18 -37.31
N SER A 203 27.30 -10.27 -37.50
CA SER A 203 28.14 -10.43 -38.66
C SER A 203 27.19 -10.80 -39.80
N GLU A 204 26.80 -9.88 -40.60
CA GLU A 204 26.19 -10.16 -41.88
C GLU A 204 27.21 -10.90 -42.79
N PRO A 205 26.75 -11.82 -43.62
CA PRO A 205 27.54 -12.55 -44.59
C PRO A 205 28.03 -11.64 -45.71
#